data_6970f95722164b020f448999044d22ea
#
_entry.id   6970f95722164b020f448999044d22ea
#
_cell.length_a   1.000
_cell.length_b   1.000
_cell.length_c   1.000
_cell.angle_alpha   90.00
_cell.angle_beta   90.00
_cell.angle_gamma   90.00
#
_symmetry.space_group_name_H-M   'P 1'
#
loop_
_entity.id
_entity.type
_entity.pdbx_description
1 polymer ?
#
loop_
_entity_poly.entity_id
_entity_poly.type
_entity_poly.pdbx_seq_one_letter_code
_entity_poly.pdbx_strand_id
1 'polypeptide(L)'
;MNIFSEIHCGLPREGPGCNEATKRAFSGISNIPTAASVLDLGCGPGLQTIELSQLLKVSNGSITAVDHNETYLEELALKVSEQSIDNIKCEKADMCNLHYADNSFDIIWAEGAIYIIGFKKGLKEWKRILKPSGIIAVTELSWIADDIPKEISEFWSLEYSEMQSVEENINTANVCGFHVESHFTLPESAWFNDYYAPLEIRINELKVTYEDNEEAQKVLNNELKEIVMYKQYSAYYGYEFYVLRSTK
;
A
#
# COMPACT_ATOMS: atom_id res chain seq x y z
N MET A 1 -11.86 -17.57 -13.52
CA MET A 1 -11.00 -16.45 -13.03
C MET A 1 -11.27 -15.29 -13.96
N ASN A 2 -11.43 -14.06 -13.47
CA ASN A 2 -11.57 -12.93 -14.40
C ASN A 2 -10.17 -12.47 -14.83
N ILE A 3 -10.07 -11.79 -15.96
CA ILE A 3 -8.78 -11.37 -16.55
C ILE A 3 -7.96 -10.51 -15.58
N PHE A 4 -8.61 -9.65 -14.78
CA PHE A 4 -7.95 -8.83 -13.77
C PHE A 4 -7.21 -9.70 -12.72
N SER A 5 -7.88 -10.74 -12.21
CA SER A 5 -7.24 -11.66 -11.27
C SER A 5 -6.07 -12.44 -11.89
N GLU A 6 -6.11 -12.71 -13.21
CA GLU A 6 -4.99 -13.38 -13.90
C GLU A 6 -3.78 -12.46 -14.09
N ILE A 7 -4.04 -11.16 -14.34
CA ILE A 7 -2.99 -10.14 -14.45
C ILE A 7 -2.18 -10.06 -13.14
N HIS A 8 -2.87 -10.04 -12.01
CA HIS A 8 -2.29 -9.81 -10.69
C HIS A 8 -1.82 -11.09 -9.95
N CYS A 9 -2.16 -12.28 -10.47
CA CYS A 9 -1.79 -13.55 -9.82
C CYS A 9 -0.29 -13.79 -9.86
N GLY A 10 0.31 -14.01 -8.67
CA GLY A 10 1.73 -14.35 -8.51
C GLY A 10 2.70 -13.19 -8.71
N LEU A 11 2.22 -11.95 -8.68
CA LEU A 11 3.10 -10.78 -8.61
C LEU A 11 3.75 -10.68 -7.23
N PRO A 12 4.98 -10.14 -7.13
CA PRO A 12 5.64 -9.92 -5.83
C PRO A 12 4.85 -8.94 -4.95
N ARG A 13 4.25 -7.91 -5.56
CA ARG A 13 3.42 -6.87 -4.93
C ARG A 13 2.21 -6.56 -5.81
N GLU A 14 1.16 -6.04 -5.18
CA GLU A 14 -0.06 -5.57 -5.86
C GLU A 14 -0.09 -4.04 -6.05
N GLY A 15 1.03 -3.40 -5.84
CA GLY A 15 1.23 -1.96 -6.02
C GLY A 15 2.68 -1.55 -5.79
N PRO A 16 3.04 -0.31 -6.11
CA PRO A 16 4.38 0.22 -5.91
C PRO A 16 4.84 0.14 -4.45
N GLY A 17 6.06 -0.32 -4.24
CA GLY A 17 6.67 -0.45 -2.93
C GLY A 17 8.01 -1.19 -3.02
N CYS A 18 8.84 -1.07 -1.98
CA CYS A 18 10.08 -1.83 -1.85
C CYS A 18 10.47 -1.97 -0.36
N ASN A 19 11.25 -3.00 -0.05
CA ASN A 19 11.66 -3.26 1.34
C ASN A 19 12.47 -2.11 1.94
N GLU A 20 13.24 -1.38 1.13
CA GLU A 20 13.98 -0.20 1.56
C GLU A 20 13.07 0.94 2.01
N ALA A 21 11.92 1.14 1.34
CA ALA A 21 10.92 2.13 1.73
C ALA A 21 10.23 1.71 3.04
N THR A 22 9.85 0.44 3.18
CA THR A 22 9.30 -0.13 4.42
C THR A 22 10.27 0.07 5.59
N LYS A 23 11.56 -0.25 5.42
CA LYS A 23 12.62 -0.05 6.42
C LYS A 23 12.78 1.43 6.78
N ARG A 24 12.81 2.31 5.77
CA ARG A 24 12.95 3.76 5.97
C ARG A 24 11.79 4.31 6.79
N ALA A 25 10.56 3.96 6.42
CA ALA A 25 9.37 4.40 7.14
C ALA A 25 9.35 3.87 8.58
N PHE A 26 9.66 2.59 8.79
CA PHE A 26 9.73 1.99 10.12
C PHE A 26 10.80 2.67 10.99
N SER A 27 11.96 2.97 10.43
CA SER A 27 13.05 3.69 11.13
C SER A 27 12.69 5.14 11.48
N GLY A 28 11.71 5.72 10.77
CA GLY A 28 11.18 7.05 11.05
C GLY A 28 10.21 7.09 12.23
N ILE A 29 9.78 5.93 12.75
CA ILE A 29 8.86 5.87 13.89
C ILE A 29 9.64 6.05 15.20
N SER A 30 9.31 7.10 15.95
CA SER A 30 9.87 7.29 17.28
C SER A 30 9.12 6.45 18.32
N ASN A 31 9.83 5.97 19.36
CA ASN A 31 9.26 5.33 20.53
C ASN A 31 8.31 4.16 20.25
N ILE A 32 8.75 3.19 19.43
CA ILE A 32 8.00 1.95 19.22
C ILE A 32 7.94 1.16 20.53
N PRO A 33 6.74 0.77 21.02
CA PRO A 33 6.62 -0.02 22.24
C PRO A 33 7.29 -1.40 22.11
N THR A 34 7.80 -1.93 23.24
CA THR A 34 8.14 -3.35 23.31
C THR A 34 6.87 -4.19 23.11
N ALA A 35 6.96 -5.26 22.33
CA ALA A 35 5.84 -6.11 21.94
C ALA A 35 4.70 -5.32 21.22
N ALA A 36 5.07 -4.37 20.36
CA ALA A 36 4.11 -3.61 19.58
C ALA A 36 3.18 -4.52 18.76
N SER A 37 1.89 -4.22 18.79
CA SER A 37 0.88 -4.87 17.92
C SER A 37 0.68 -4.03 16.67
N VAL A 38 0.93 -4.62 15.51
CA VAL A 38 0.81 -3.98 14.19
C VAL A 38 -0.37 -4.58 13.43
N LEU A 39 -1.15 -3.73 12.78
CA LEU A 39 -2.19 -4.14 11.82
C LEU A 39 -1.73 -3.72 10.44
N ASP A 40 -1.48 -4.68 9.55
CA ASP A 40 -1.14 -4.44 8.14
C ASP A 40 -2.38 -4.61 7.27
N LEU A 41 -2.91 -3.50 6.76
CA LEU A 41 -4.16 -3.43 6.00
C LEU A 41 -3.91 -3.42 4.49
N GLY A 42 -4.54 -4.36 3.78
CA GLY A 42 -4.26 -4.60 2.37
C GLY A 42 -2.88 -5.21 2.20
N CYS A 43 -2.59 -6.25 2.99
CA CYS A 43 -1.26 -6.85 3.02
C CYS A 43 -0.84 -7.51 1.69
N GLY A 44 -1.80 -7.79 0.78
CA GLY A 44 -1.53 -8.47 -0.47
C GLY A 44 -0.79 -9.80 -0.25
N PRO A 45 0.13 -10.19 -1.17
CA PRO A 45 0.96 -11.39 -1.03
C PRO A 45 2.06 -11.27 0.04
N GLY A 46 2.14 -10.13 0.77
CA GLY A 46 2.83 -9.96 2.04
C GLY A 46 4.31 -9.62 2.01
N LEU A 47 4.83 -9.03 0.93
CA LEU A 47 6.27 -8.72 0.85
C LEU A 47 6.68 -7.71 1.94
N GLN A 48 5.93 -6.62 2.11
CA GLN A 48 6.12 -5.64 3.19
C GLN A 48 5.84 -6.24 4.58
N THR A 49 4.83 -7.11 4.70
CA THR A 49 4.48 -7.79 5.97
C THR A 49 5.64 -8.62 6.51
N ILE A 50 6.31 -9.38 5.63
CA ILE A 50 7.48 -10.19 5.97
C ILE A 50 8.65 -9.30 6.41
N GLU A 51 8.89 -8.19 5.69
CA GLU A 51 9.91 -7.22 6.07
C GLU A 51 9.63 -6.60 7.44
N LEU A 52 8.39 -6.14 7.68
CA LEU A 52 7.96 -5.62 8.98
C LEU A 52 8.14 -6.64 10.11
N SER A 53 7.82 -7.91 9.84
CA SER A 53 8.00 -8.99 10.82
C SER A 53 9.45 -9.09 11.30
N GLN A 54 10.41 -8.97 10.38
CA GLN A 54 11.83 -9.00 10.71
C GLN A 54 12.26 -7.78 11.55
N LEU A 55 11.75 -6.58 11.21
CA LEU A 55 12.04 -5.35 11.93
C LEU A 55 11.46 -5.38 13.37
N LEU A 56 10.31 -6.03 13.55
CA LEU A 56 9.63 -6.15 14.85
C LEU A 56 10.22 -7.24 15.75
N LYS A 57 11.01 -8.20 15.25
CA LYS A 57 11.62 -9.26 16.06
C LYS A 57 12.45 -8.72 17.22
N VAL A 58 13.16 -7.61 17.00
CA VAL A 58 14.02 -7.00 18.04
C VAL A 58 13.21 -6.55 19.27
N SER A 59 11.94 -6.18 19.05
CA SER A 59 11.03 -5.72 20.12
C SER A 59 9.97 -6.74 20.52
N ASN A 60 10.02 -7.99 20.03
CA ASN A 60 8.99 -9.02 20.19
C ASN A 60 7.59 -8.57 19.73
N GLY A 61 7.50 -7.72 18.71
CA GLY A 61 6.24 -7.27 18.16
C GLY A 61 5.56 -8.31 17.28
N SER A 62 4.27 -8.15 17.07
CA SER A 62 3.42 -9.05 16.26
C SER A 62 2.63 -8.28 15.20
N ILE A 63 2.27 -8.97 14.12
CA ILE A 63 1.50 -8.43 13.00
C ILE A 63 0.21 -9.22 12.84
N THR A 64 -0.91 -8.51 12.71
CA THR A 64 -2.13 -9.03 12.10
C THR A 64 -2.16 -8.50 10.65
N ALA A 65 -1.95 -9.39 9.69
CA ALA A 65 -1.95 -9.08 8.28
C ALA A 65 -3.34 -9.33 7.69
N VAL A 66 -3.93 -8.31 7.10
CA VAL A 66 -5.33 -8.31 6.65
C VAL A 66 -5.42 -8.03 5.17
N ASP A 67 -6.17 -8.87 4.47
CA ASP A 67 -6.62 -8.64 3.10
C ASP A 67 -8.05 -9.17 2.91
N HIS A 68 -8.76 -8.66 1.90
CA HIS A 68 -10.06 -9.20 1.52
C HIS A 68 -9.92 -10.40 0.56
N ASN A 69 -8.79 -10.47 -0.16
CA ASN A 69 -8.48 -11.53 -1.12
C ASN A 69 -7.83 -12.74 -0.42
N GLU A 70 -8.56 -13.84 -0.36
CA GLU A 70 -8.13 -15.07 0.29
C GLU A 70 -6.89 -15.68 -0.36
N THR A 71 -6.74 -15.56 -1.69
CA THR A 71 -5.59 -16.08 -2.43
C THR A 71 -4.28 -15.40 -1.97
N TYR A 72 -4.29 -14.10 -1.74
CA TYR A 72 -3.12 -13.39 -1.23
C TYR A 72 -2.75 -13.80 0.19
N LEU A 73 -3.77 -14.02 1.04
CA LEU A 73 -3.55 -14.51 2.41
C LEU A 73 -2.99 -15.94 2.43
N GLU A 74 -3.43 -16.80 1.51
CA GLU A 74 -2.88 -18.15 1.34
C GLU A 74 -1.40 -18.10 0.90
N GLU A 75 -1.07 -17.24 -0.06
CA GLU A 75 0.31 -17.01 -0.50
C GLU A 75 1.20 -16.49 0.63
N LEU A 76 0.71 -15.50 1.40
CA LEU A 76 1.42 -15.00 2.58
C LEU A 76 1.61 -16.09 3.63
N ALA A 77 0.55 -16.86 3.95
CA ALA A 77 0.62 -17.92 4.93
C ALA A 77 1.62 -19.03 4.53
N LEU A 78 1.71 -19.35 3.24
CA LEU A 78 2.72 -20.27 2.73
C LEU A 78 4.14 -19.72 2.96
N LYS A 79 4.42 -18.47 2.57
CA LYS A 79 5.72 -17.81 2.79
C LYS A 79 6.09 -17.74 4.28
N VAL A 80 5.12 -17.43 5.14
CA VAL A 80 5.28 -17.42 6.61
C VAL A 80 5.70 -18.79 7.13
N SER A 81 5.05 -19.85 6.67
CA SER A 81 5.35 -21.24 7.03
C SER A 81 6.75 -21.67 6.54
N GLU A 82 7.07 -21.43 5.28
CA GLU A 82 8.35 -21.78 4.66
C GLU A 82 9.55 -21.09 5.35
N GLN A 83 9.37 -19.83 5.78
CA GLN A 83 10.40 -19.05 6.46
C GLN A 83 10.38 -19.21 7.99
N SER A 84 9.49 -20.05 8.53
CA SER A 84 9.32 -20.26 9.98
C SER A 84 9.13 -18.95 10.75
N ILE A 85 8.30 -18.05 10.21
CA ILE A 85 7.94 -16.77 10.85
C ILE A 85 6.80 -17.01 11.85
N ASP A 86 6.97 -16.58 13.09
CA ASP A 86 6.06 -16.88 14.21
C ASP A 86 5.27 -15.67 14.74
N ASN A 87 5.55 -14.48 14.23
CA ASN A 87 4.94 -13.22 14.68
C ASN A 87 3.96 -12.60 13.67
N ILE A 88 3.52 -13.35 12.65
CA ILE A 88 2.49 -12.92 11.69
C ILE A 88 1.25 -13.81 11.84
N LYS A 89 0.08 -13.17 11.95
CA LYS A 89 -1.25 -13.80 11.84
C LYS A 89 -1.94 -13.25 10.60
N CYS A 90 -2.32 -14.11 9.66
CA CYS A 90 -3.15 -13.75 8.50
C CYS A 90 -4.63 -13.78 8.88
N GLU A 91 -5.39 -12.76 8.45
CA GLU A 91 -6.81 -12.64 8.76
C GLU A 91 -7.57 -12.02 7.57
N LYS A 92 -8.66 -12.68 7.16
CA LYS A 92 -9.53 -12.13 6.11
C LYS A 92 -10.46 -11.10 6.70
N ALA A 93 -10.33 -9.84 6.27
CA ALA A 93 -11.24 -8.75 6.64
C ALA A 93 -11.28 -7.67 5.57
N ASP A 94 -12.31 -6.83 5.65
CA ASP A 94 -12.46 -5.64 4.81
C ASP A 94 -11.96 -4.42 5.56
N MET A 95 -10.94 -3.74 4.99
CA MET A 95 -10.37 -2.51 5.59
C MET A 95 -11.37 -1.37 5.69
N CYS A 96 -12.45 -1.42 4.89
CA CYS A 96 -13.55 -0.45 4.95
C CYS A 96 -14.55 -0.74 6.08
N ASN A 97 -14.49 -1.93 6.72
CA ASN A 97 -15.42 -2.34 7.77
C ASN A 97 -14.71 -3.20 8.83
N LEU A 98 -13.79 -2.59 9.57
CA LEU A 98 -12.99 -3.27 10.59
C LEU A 98 -13.76 -3.43 11.92
N HIS A 99 -13.80 -4.65 12.43
CA HIS A 99 -14.50 -5.02 13.66
C HIS A 99 -13.60 -5.10 14.91
N TYR A 100 -12.38 -4.57 14.83
CA TYR A 100 -11.49 -4.52 15.99
C TYR A 100 -12.01 -3.56 17.06
N ALA A 101 -11.71 -3.87 18.31
CA ALA A 101 -12.02 -3.00 19.44
C ALA A 101 -11.20 -1.68 19.37
N ASP A 102 -11.70 -0.64 20.03
CA ASP A 102 -10.96 0.62 20.16
C ASP A 102 -9.61 0.38 20.87
N ASN A 103 -8.59 1.12 20.46
CA ASN A 103 -7.25 1.09 21.05
C ASN A 103 -6.59 -0.32 21.04
N SER A 104 -6.73 -1.05 19.94
CA SER A 104 -6.20 -2.42 19.81
C SER A 104 -4.75 -2.46 19.32
N PHE A 105 -4.34 -1.52 18.47
CA PHE A 105 -3.05 -1.58 17.78
C PHE A 105 -2.16 -0.38 18.09
N ASP A 106 -0.86 -0.63 18.19
CA ASP A 106 0.16 0.41 18.34
C ASP A 106 0.47 1.07 17.00
N ILE A 107 0.46 0.27 15.91
CA ILE A 107 0.76 0.72 14.55
C ILE A 107 -0.28 0.14 13.59
N ILE A 108 -0.79 0.98 12.68
CA ILE A 108 -1.50 0.58 11.48
C ILE A 108 -0.57 0.85 10.30
N TRP A 109 -0.40 -0.16 9.46
CA TRP A 109 0.43 -0.11 8.26
C TRP A 109 -0.44 -0.35 7.02
N ALA A 110 -0.23 0.40 5.93
CA ALA A 110 -0.91 0.15 4.66
C ALA A 110 -0.08 0.70 3.49
N GLU A 111 0.61 -0.16 2.77
CA GLU A 111 1.32 0.21 1.54
C GLU A 111 0.44 -0.07 0.33
N GLY A 112 0.21 0.96 -0.51
CA GLY A 112 -0.59 0.85 -1.74
C GLY A 112 -2.05 0.48 -1.52
N ALA A 113 -2.66 0.81 -0.37
CA ALA A 113 -3.98 0.31 -0.02
C ALA A 113 -4.98 1.37 0.49
N ILE A 114 -4.53 2.45 1.14
CA ILE A 114 -5.43 3.42 1.77
C ILE A 114 -6.37 4.13 0.77
N TYR A 115 -5.96 4.25 -0.49
CA TYR A 115 -6.77 4.86 -1.56
C TYR A 115 -8.13 4.15 -1.76
N ILE A 116 -8.21 2.84 -1.44
CA ILE A 116 -9.45 2.04 -1.56
C ILE A 116 -10.57 2.61 -0.68
N ILE A 117 -10.25 3.06 0.52
CA ILE A 117 -11.20 3.71 1.42
C ILE A 117 -11.19 5.24 1.28
N GLY A 118 -10.15 5.80 0.65
CA GLY A 118 -9.83 7.21 0.57
C GLY A 118 -8.99 7.69 1.76
N PHE A 119 -7.92 8.45 1.48
CA PHE A 119 -6.92 8.85 2.49
C PHE A 119 -7.53 9.49 3.74
N LYS A 120 -8.34 10.53 3.57
CA LYS A 120 -9.00 11.24 4.68
C LYS A 120 -9.95 10.34 5.49
N LYS A 121 -10.70 9.48 4.80
CA LYS A 121 -11.67 8.59 5.45
C LYS A 121 -10.94 7.49 6.20
N GLY A 122 -9.92 6.86 5.60
CA GLY A 122 -9.07 5.86 6.23
C GLY A 122 -8.44 6.38 7.52
N LEU A 123 -7.82 7.57 7.47
CA LEU A 123 -7.24 8.19 8.67
C LEU A 123 -8.25 8.38 9.80
N LYS A 124 -9.50 8.81 9.49
CA LYS A 124 -10.53 9.01 10.50
C LYS A 124 -11.06 7.71 11.10
N GLU A 125 -11.35 6.72 10.25
CA GLU A 125 -11.98 5.47 10.69
C GLU A 125 -10.98 4.57 11.41
N TRP A 126 -9.74 4.47 10.92
CA TRP A 126 -8.70 3.65 11.53
C TRP A 126 -8.16 4.25 12.84
N LYS A 127 -8.28 5.57 13.04
CA LYS A 127 -7.87 6.23 14.29
C LYS A 127 -8.52 5.62 15.54
N ARG A 128 -9.73 5.11 15.43
CA ARG A 128 -10.46 4.48 16.54
C ARG A 128 -9.72 3.29 17.12
N ILE A 129 -9.17 2.45 16.24
CA ILE A 129 -8.50 1.20 16.62
C ILE A 129 -7.04 1.39 17.01
N LEU A 130 -6.47 2.58 16.81
CA LEU A 130 -5.15 2.93 17.32
C LEU A 130 -5.20 3.19 18.83
N LYS A 131 -4.20 2.69 19.54
CA LYS A 131 -3.90 3.09 20.92
C LYS A 131 -3.54 4.58 20.99
N PRO A 132 -3.64 5.22 22.17
CA PRO A 132 -3.17 6.59 22.37
C PRO A 132 -1.72 6.76 21.89
N SER A 133 -1.45 7.80 21.14
CA SER A 133 -0.15 8.06 20.49
C SER A 133 0.31 6.97 19.50
N GLY A 134 -0.59 6.09 19.03
CA GLY A 134 -0.31 5.10 17.99
C GLY A 134 0.02 5.73 16.64
N ILE A 135 0.57 4.93 15.74
CA ILE A 135 1.07 5.35 14.43
C ILE A 135 0.17 4.82 13.32
N ILE A 136 -0.08 5.63 12.29
CA ILE A 136 -0.46 5.18 10.95
C ILE A 136 0.73 5.40 10.02
N ALA A 137 1.20 4.35 9.36
CA ALA A 137 2.24 4.40 8.34
C ALA A 137 1.63 3.93 7.01
N VAL A 138 1.50 4.84 6.04
CA VAL A 138 0.76 4.58 4.80
C VAL A 138 1.45 5.20 3.60
N THR A 139 1.27 4.57 2.44
CA THR A 139 1.58 5.21 1.15
C THR A 139 0.31 5.71 0.49
N GLU A 140 0.38 6.92 -0.06
CA GLU A 140 -0.72 7.55 -0.77
C GLU A 140 -0.23 8.18 -2.06
N LEU A 141 -0.99 7.99 -3.15
CA LEU A 141 -0.69 8.57 -4.45
C LEU A 141 -0.84 10.09 -4.38
N SER A 142 0.22 10.81 -4.72
CA SER A 142 0.30 12.24 -4.47
C SER A 142 0.95 12.98 -5.65
N TRP A 143 0.51 14.21 -5.90
CA TRP A 143 1.25 15.14 -6.73
C TRP A 143 2.51 15.60 -6.01
N ILE A 144 3.66 15.44 -6.67
CA ILE A 144 4.99 15.77 -6.11
C ILE A 144 5.65 16.96 -6.81
N ALA A 145 4.93 17.62 -7.71
CA ALA A 145 5.33 18.82 -8.42
C ALA A 145 4.17 19.84 -8.49
N ASP A 146 4.47 21.10 -8.75
CA ASP A 146 3.45 22.18 -8.79
C ASP A 146 2.78 22.30 -10.16
N ASP A 147 3.57 22.26 -11.25
CA ASP A 147 3.09 22.46 -12.63
C ASP A 147 2.72 21.13 -13.29
N ILE A 148 1.56 20.58 -12.94
CA ILE A 148 1.12 19.27 -13.43
C ILE A 148 0.66 19.38 -14.91
N PRO A 149 1.26 18.61 -15.84
CA PRO A 149 0.80 18.56 -17.22
C PRO A 149 -0.65 18.10 -17.33
N LYS A 150 -1.39 18.75 -18.25
CA LYS A 150 -2.82 18.50 -18.41
C LYS A 150 -3.16 17.02 -18.68
N GLU A 151 -2.36 16.35 -19.49
CA GLU A 151 -2.60 14.94 -19.85
C GLU A 151 -2.62 14.01 -18.63
N ILE A 152 -1.62 14.14 -17.75
CA ILE A 152 -1.56 13.29 -16.55
C ILE A 152 -2.57 13.72 -15.49
N SER A 153 -2.89 15.01 -15.40
CA SER A 153 -3.97 15.51 -14.53
C SER A 153 -5.34 14.98 -14.96
N GLU A 154 -5.64 14.96 -16.26
CA GLU A 154 -6.87 14.39 -16.80
C GLU A 154 -6.93 12.87 -16.59
N PHE A 155 -5.82 12.17 -16.77
CA PHE A 155 -5.72 10.73 -16.50
C PHE A 155 -6.11 10.41 -15.06
N TRP A 156 -5.42 11.00 -14.07
CA TRP A 156 -5.70 10.71 -12.65
C TRP A 156 -7.04 11.27 -12.16
N SER A 157 -7.59 12.30 -12.79
CA SER A 157 -8.94 12.77 -12.46
C SER A 157 -10.03 11.74 -12.78
N LEU A 158 -9.78 10.82 -13.71
CA LEU A 158 -10.67 9.71 -14.07
C LEU A 158 -10.42 8.46 -13.20
N GLU A 159 -9.14 8.14 -12.93
CA GLU A 159 -8.76 6.91 -12.24
C GLU A 159 -8.76 7.08 -10.70
N TYR A 160 -8.33 8.23 -10.21
CA TYR A 160 -8.30 8.55 -8.78
C TYR A 160 -8.54 10.04 -8.52
N SER A 161 -9.78 10.48 -8.53
CA SER A 161 -10.18 11.88 -8.41
C SER A 161 -9.88 12.53 -7.05
N GLU A 162 -9.55 11.73 -6.01
CA GLU A 162 -9.20 12.21 -4.67
C GLU A 162 -7.71 12.53 -4.51
N MET A 163 -6.91 12.35 -5.56
CA MET A 163 -5.47 12.60 -5.53
C MET A 163 -5.15 14.05 -5.18
N GLN A 164 -4.33 14.25 -4.16
CA GLN A 164 -3.92 15.54 -3.63
C GLN A 164 -2.41 15.73 -3.72
N SER A 165 -1.93 16.96 -3.52
CA SER A 165 -0.49 17.23 -3.33
C SER A 165 -0.01 16.69 -1.97
N VAL A 166 1.29 16.51 -1.83
CA VAL A 166 1.92 16.11 -0.55
C VAL A 166 1.54 17.09 0.57
N GLU A 167 1.54 18.40 0.30
CA GLU A 167 1.18 19.42 1.29
C GLU A 167 -0.28 19.33 1.72
N GLU A 168 -1.21 19.10 0.78
CA GLU A 168 -2.63 18.93 1.08
C GLU A 168 -2.88 17.65 1.88
N ASN A 169 -2.17 16.55 1.59
CA ASN A 169 -2.25 15.32 2.38
C ASN A 169 -1.70 15.51 3.79
N ILE A 170 -0.60 16.23 3.99
CA ILE A 170 -0.07 16.62 5.31
C ILE A 170 -1.13 17.43 6.08
N ASN A 171 -1.74 18.43 5.44
CA ASN A 171 -2.80 19.21 6.07
C ASN A 171 -4.02 18.34 6.43
N THR A 172 -4.41 17.42 5.54
CA THR A 172 -5.48 16.46 5.78
C THR A 172 -5.18 15.59 7.00
N ALA A 173 -3.95 15.08 7.13
CA ALA A 173 -3.51 14.31 8.30
C ALA A 173 -3.61 15.14 9.59
N ASN A 174 -3.13 16.39 9.57
CA ASN A 174 -3.21 17.31 10.72
C ASN A 174 -4.68 17.55 11.14
N VAL A 175 -5.58 17.81 10.19
CA VAL A 175 -7.03 18.02 10.45
C VAL A 175 -7.67 16.74 11.01
N CYS A 176 -7.20 15.55 10.62
CA CYS A 176 -7.63 14.27 11.17
C CYS A 176 -7.07 13.99 12.58
N GLY A 177 -6.22 14.89 13.11
CA GLY A 177 -5.60 14.78 14.43
C GLY A 177 -4.42 13.83 14.45
N PHE A 178 -3.58 13.93 13.44
CA PHE A 178 -2.27 13.30 13.39
C PHE A 178 -1.18 14.35 13.27
N HIS A 179 -0.01 14.05 13.80
CA HIS A 179 1.23 14.76 13.56
C HIS A 179 2.10 13.96 12.60
N VAL A 180 2.63 14.59 11.57
CA VAL A 180 3.53 13.94 10.61
C VAL A 180 4.92 13.83 11.23
N GLU A 181 5.37 12.61 11.59
CA GLU A 181 6.72 12.36 12.08
C GLU A 181 7.75 12.40 10.96
N SER A 182 7.41 11.79 9.83
CA SER A 182 8.20 11.81 8.60
C SER A 182 7.34 11.52 7.39
N HIS A 183 7.82 11.95 6.23
CA HIS A 183 7.28 11.56 4.95
C HIS A 183 8.39 11.54 3.89
N PHE A 184 8.18 10.83 2.81
CA PHE A 184 9.10 10.78 1.67
C PHE A 184 8.46 10.14 0.45
N THR A 185 8.84 10.62 -0.73
CA THR A 185 8.43 10.01 -1.99
C THR A 185 9.17 8.68 -2.21
N LEU A 186 8.45 7.65 -2.66
CA LEU A 186 9.04 6.38 -3.05
C LEU A 186 9.95 6.59 -4.29
N PRO A 187 11.10 5.90 -4.33
CA PRO A 187 11.97 5.96 -5.51
C PRO A 187 11.30 5.27 -6.71
N GLU A 188 11.68 5.66 -7.94
CA GLU A 188 11.18 5.04 -9.17
C GLU A 188 11.37 3.51 -9.19
N SER A 189 12.45 3.01 -8.57
CA SER A 189 12.71 1.57 -8.46
C SER A 189 11.61 0.81 -7.72
N ALA A 190 10.89 1.47 -6.79
CA ALA A 190 9.76 0.88 -6.07
C ALA A 190 8.53 0.66 -6.97
N TRP A 191 8.45 1.37 -8.09
CA TRP A 191 7.41 1.20 -9.10
C TRP A 191 7.76 0.10 -10.09
N PHE A 192 9.04 0.01 -10.50
CA PHE A 192 9.45 -0.89 -11.57
C PHE A 192 9.82 -2.28 -11.09
N ASN A 193 10.66 -2.41 -10.05
CA ASN A 193 11.32 -3.69 -9.76
C ASN A 193 10.33 -4.80 -9.38
N ASP A 194 9.49 -4.53 -8.38
CA ASP A 194 8.61 -5.56 -7.80
C ASP A 194 7.15 -5.44 -8.28
N TYR A 195 6.81 -4.43 -9.10
CA TYR A 195 5.45 -4.22 -9.58
C TYR A 195 5.37 -4.07 -11.10
N TYR A 196 5.77 -2.95 -11.70
CA TYR A 196 5.53 -2.72 -13.14
C TYR A 196 6.28 -3.66 -14.07
N ALA A 197 7.53 -4.02 -13.78
CA ALA A 197 8.28 -4.91 -14.67
C ALA A 197 7.68 -6.33 -14.71
N PRO A 198 7.39 -7.00 -13.59
CA PRO A 198 6.68 -8.28 -13.64
C PRO A 198 5.25 -8.17 -14.18
N LEU A 199 4.53 -7.07 -13.90
CA LEU A 199 3.20 -6.81 -14.44
C LEU A 199 3.23 -6.67 -15.98
N GLU A 200 4.15 -5.89 -16.53
CA GLU A 200 4.31 -5.69 -18.00
C GLU A 200 4.61 -7.02 -18.71
N ILE A 201 5.45 -7.87 -18.11
CA ILE A 201 5.73 -9.22 -18.62
C ILE A 201 4.45 -10.05 -18.65
N ARG A 202 3.72 -10.10 -17.54
CA ARG A 202 2.48 -10.86 -17.40
C ARG A 202 1.41 -10.38 -18.39
N ILE A 203 1.24 -9.07 -18.53
CA ILE A 203 0.28 -8.50 -19.49
C ILE A 203 0.62 -8.92 -20.92
N ASN A 204 1.90 -8.88 -21.31
CA ASN A 204 2.31 -9.26 -22.66
C ASN A 204 2.07 -10.76 -22.94
N GLU A 205 2.28 -11.65 -21.96
CA GLU A 205 1.93 -13.06 -22.07
C GLU A 205 0.42 -13.26 -22.25
N LEU A 206 -0.39 -12.57 -21.44
CA LEU A 206 -1.85 -12.65 -21.51
C LEU A 206 -2.42 -12.05 -22.79
N LYS A 207 -1.79 -11.03 -23.37
CA LYS A 207 -2.18 -10.47 -24.67
C LYS A 207 -2.07 -11.50 -25.80
N VAL A 208 -1.09 -12.39 -25.76
CA VAL A 208 -0.98 -13.50 -26.70
C VAL A 208 -2.05 -14.55 -26.44
N THR A 209 -2.26 -14.91 -25.15
CA THR A 209 -3.25 -15.91 -24.74
C THR A 209 -4.67 -15.50 -25.11
N TYR A 210 -4.98 -14.22 -25.04
CA TYR A 210 -6.30 -13.63 -25.29
C TYR A 210 -6.33 -12.82 -26.59
N GLU A 211 -5.54 -13.18 -27.63
CA GLU A 211 -5.43 -12.40 -28.88
C GLU A 211 -6.77 -12.16 -29.57
N ASP A 212 -7.69 -13.15 -29.52
CA ASP A 212 -9.03 -13.09 -30.14
C ASP A 212 -10.14 -12.58 -29.17
N ASN A 213 -9.79 -12.15 -27.94
CA ASN A 213 -10.76 -11.68 -26.96
C ASN A 213 -10.68 -10.16 -26.75
N GLU A 214 -11.56 -9.41 -27.45
CA GLU A 214 -11.57 -7.94 -27.44
C GLU A 214 -11.74 -7.34 -26.02
N GLU A 215 -12.56 -7.96 -25.15
CA GLU A 215 -12.77 -7.47 -23.78
C GLU A 215 -11.49 -7.65 -22.94
N ALA A 216 -10.85 -8.80 -23.03
CA ALA A 216 -9.58 -9.05 -22.36
C ALA A 216 -8.49 -8.10 -22.86
N GLN A 217 -8.37 -7.92 -24.20
CA GLN A 217 -7.41 -6.99 -24.79
C GLN A 217 -7.60 -5.54 -24.29
N LYS A 218 -8.85 -5.12 -24.09
CA LYS A 218 -9.15 -3.78 -23.56
C LYS A 218 -8.66 -3.62 -22.12
N VAL A 219 -8.90 -4.60 -21.25
CA VAL A 219 -8.41 -4.57 -19.86
C VAL A 219 -6.88 -4.54 -19.84
N LEU A 220 -6.22 -5.44 -20.58
CA LEU A 220 -4.75 -5.52 -20.69
C LEU A 220 -4.12 -4.21 -21.19
N ASN A 221 -4.78 -3.54 -22.15
CA ASN A 221 -4.30 -2.25 -22.66
C ASN A 221 -4.49 -1.11 -21.64
N ASN A 222 -5.53 -1.15 -20.82
CA ASN A 222 -5.72 -0.15 -19.76
C ASN A 222 -4.63 -0.25 -18.70
N GLU A 223 -4.28 -1.48 -18.26
CA GLU A 223 -3.18 -1.69 -17.31
C GLU A 223 -1.83 -1.18 -17.88
N LEU A 224 -1.53 -1.48 -19.15
CA LEU A 224 -0.32 -0.94 -19.79
C LEU A 224 -0.30 0.59 -19.87
N LYS A 225 -1.47 1.23 -19.99
CA LYS A 225 -1.58 2.68 -20.05
C LYS A 225 -1.05 3.35 -18.78
N GLU A 226 -1.35 2.80 -17.60
CA GLU A 226 -0.82 3.32 -16.32
C GLU A 226 0.71 3.25 -16.30
N ILE A 227 1.29 2.12 -16.72
CA ILE A 227 2.75 1.95 -16.81
C ILE A 227 3.38 3.00 -17.75
N VAL A 228 2.75 3.25 -18.90
CA VAL A 228 3.22 4.28 -19.86
C VAL A 228 3.12 5.67 -19.26
N MET A 229 2.02 5.99 -18.57
CA MET A 229 1.85 7.28 -17.90
C MET A 229 2.91 7.49 -16.82
N TYR A 230 3.22 6.47 -16.02
CA TYR A 230 4.29 6.60 -15.03
C TYR A 230 5.67 6.79 -15.69
N LYS A 231 6.01 6.02 -16.72
CA LYS A 231 7.28 6.18 -17.46
C LYS A 231 7.47 7.60 -18.00
N GLN A 232 6.38 8.27 -18.38
CA GLN A 232 6.42 9.62 -18.97
C GLN A 232 6.34 10.72 -17.91
N TYR A 233 5.63 10.50 -16.80
CA TYR A 233 5.24 11.54 -15.86
C TYR A 233 5.69 11.28 -14.42
N SER A 234 6.63 10.36 -14.16
CA SER A 234 7.14 10.04 -12.82
C SER A 234 7.71 11.24 -12.04
N ALA A 235 8.11 12.31 -12.75
CA ALA A 235 8.56 13.56 -12.11
C ALA A 235 7.42 14.39 -11.48
N TYR A 236 6.15 14.08 -11.78
CA TYR A 236 4.99 14.88 -11.37
C TYR A 236 4.13 14.23 -10.30
N TYR A 237 4.18 12.91 -10.19
CA TYR A 237 3.40 12.16 -9.21
C TYR A 237 4.12 10.89 -8.75
N GLY A 238 3.73 10.41 -7.61
CA GLY A 238 4.24 9.17 -7.06
C GLY A 238 3.57 8.81 -5.75
N TYR A 239 3.90 7.64 -5.21
CA TYR A 239 3.52 7.34 -3.84
C TYR A 239 4.41 8.11 -2.87
N GLU A 240 3.76 8.85 -1.98
CA GLU A 240 4.38 9.44 -0.81
C GLU A 240 4.11 8.55 0.41
N PHE A 241 5.15 8.19 1.12
CA PHE A 241 5.03 7.45 2.38
C PHE A 241 4.86 8.44 3.53
N TYR A 242 3.80 8.31 4.30
CA TYR A 242 3.51 9.14 5.48
C TYR A 242 3.61 8.30 6.75
N VAL A 243 4.38 8.76 7.73
CA VAL A 243 4.43 8.23 9.10
C VAL A 243 3.74 9.24 10.01
N LEU A 244 2.59 8.88 10.53
CA LEU A 244 1.63 9.77 11.17
C LEU A 244 1.37 9.32 12.61
N ARG A 245 1.68 10.16 13.60
CA ARG A 245 1.38 9.89 15.01
C ARG A 245 0.04 10.47 15.42
N SER A 246 -0.82 9.68 16.05
CA SER A 246 -2.06 10.17 16.63
C SER A 246 -1.80 11.16 17.77
N THR A 247 -2.52 12.29 17.75
CA THR A 247 -2.48 13.34 18.79
C THR A 247 -3.42 13.08 19.98
N LYS A 248 -3.99 11.88 20.07
CA LYS A 248 -4.82 11.45 21.20
C LYS A 248 -3.99 11.07 22.41
#